data_6060fa9646c1d816465915facea73bb4
#
_entry.id   6060fa9646c1d816465915facea73bb4
#
_cell.length_a   1.000
_cell.length_b   1.000
_cell.length_c   1.000
_cell.angle_alpha   90.00
_cell.angle_beta   90.00
_cell.angle_gamma   90.00
#
_symmetry.space_group_name_H-M   'P 1'
#
loop_
_entity.id
_entity.type
_entity.pdbx_description
1 polymer ?
#
loop_
_entity_poly.entity_id
_entity_poly.type
_entity_poly.pdbx_seq_one_letter_code
_entity_poly.pdbx_strand_id
1 'polypeptide(L)'
;MDAARTVLDQIMAAKDHTIPMNILEQATCVAIVPSMIKGAFVFGGQYGQGVVTCKTGHGWSAPVFIRMAGGSWGFQIGGQATDLILVAVNDRGMQALLKNKFKIGGDASAAAGPVGRAGQASTDWKMSAELLSYSRNKGLFAGISLDGTSVSQNGDDTQTYYGTRQNFENVLKGNVAVPPGAVPFVRDVAHHFTMAKAGE
;
A
#
# COMPACT_ATOMS: atom_id res chain seq x y z
N MET A 1 7.38 -9.29 -6.71
CA MET A 1 6.89 -8.24 -7.62
C MET A 1 5.62 -8.65 -8.34
N ASP A 2 5.57 -9.82 -8.99
CA ASP A 2 4.41 -10.24 -9.81
C ASP A 2 3.10 -10.32 -9.00
N ALA A 3 3.14 -10.84 -7.78
CA ALA A 3 1.97 -10.87 -6.90
C ALA A 3 1.42 -9.45 -6.62
N ALA A 4 2.30 -8.47 -6.40
CA ALA A 4 1.89 -7.09 -6.17
C ALA A 4 1.28 -6.45 -7.44
N ARG A 5 1.81 -6.76 -8.62
CA ARG A 5 1.23 -6.35 -9.92
C ARG A 5 -0.17 -6.93 -10.08
N THR A 6 -0.30 -8.24 -9.86
CA THR A 6 -1.60 -8.92 -9.97
C THR A 6 -2.64 -8.29 -9.04
N VAL A 7 -2.27 -7.98 -7.80
CA VAL A 7 -3.18 -7.30 -6.85
C VAL A 7 -3.57 -5.91 -7.36
N LEU A 8 -2.60 -5.13 -7.84
CA LEU A 8 -2.86 -3.79 -8.38
C LEU A 8 -3.84 -3.86 -9.56
N ASP A 9 -3.54 -4.70 -10.55
CA ASP A 9 -4.38 -4.84 -11.75
C ASP A 9 -5.80 -5.30 -11.41
N GLN A 10 -5.93 -6.24 -10.48
CA GLN A 10 -7.23 -6.76 -10.06
C GLN A 10 -8.05 -5.73 -9.29
N ILE A 11 -7.42 -4.88 -8.48
CA ILE A 11 -8.08 -3.80 -7.76
C ILE A 11 -8.51 -2.71 -8.73
N MET A 12 -7.66 -2.37 -9.68
CA MET A 12 -7.95 -1.32 -10.68
C MET A 12 -8.95 -1.76 -11.76
N ALA A 13 -9.07 -3.06 -12.03
CA ALA A 13 -10.04 -3.60 -12.99
C ALA A 13 -11.49 -3.68 -12.46
N ALA A 14 -11.72 -3.48 -11.18
CA ALA A 14 -13.04 -3.59 -10.56
C ALA A 14 -13.91 -2.36 -10.87
N LYS A 15 -14.91 -2.50 -11.76
CA LYS A 15 -15.71 -1.39 -12.35
C LYS A 15 -16.41 -0.48 -11.34
N ASP A 16 -16.83 -1.01 -10.17
CA ASP A 16 -17.65 -0.24 -9.21
C ASP A 16 -16.96 -0.02 -7.85
N HIS A 17 -15.75 -0.54 -7.67
CA HIS A 17 -15.03 -0.52 -6.40
C HIS A 17 -13.55 -0.14 -6.55
N THR A 18 -13.20 0.60 -7.59
CA THR A 18 -11.84 1.11 -7.81
C THR A 18 -11.47 2.20 -6.80
N ILE A 19 -10.18 2.40 -6.62
CA ILE A 19 -9.66 3.58 -5.93
C ILE A 19 -10.08 4.82 -6.73
N PRO A 20 -10.76 5.80 -6.10
CA PRO A 20 -11.19 7.00 -6.80
C PRO A 20 -10.04 7.77 -7.46
N MET A 21 -10.29 8.39 -8.60
CA MET A 21 -9.28 9.10 -9.39
C MET A 21 -8.56 10.18 -8.59
N ASN A 22 -9.30 10.96 -7.81
CA ASN A 22 -8.75 12.02 -6.95
C ASN A 22 -7.77 11.48 -5.88
N ILE A 23 -7.90 10.21 -5.46
CA ILE A 23 -6.94 9.55 -4.56
C ILE A 23 -5.69 9.15 -5.33
N LEU A 24 -5.85 8.58 -6.52
CA LEU A 24 -4.74 8.18 -7.38
C LEU A 24 -3.86 9.38 -7.74
N GLU A 25 -4.47 10.54 -8.03
CA GLU A 25 -3.76 11.79 -8.34
C GLU A 25 -2.95 12.33 -7.17
N GLN A 26 -3.53 12.25 -5.97
CA GLN A 26 -2.92 12.76 -4.74
C GLN A 26 -1.93 11.76 -4.12
N ALA A 27 -1.88 10.52 -4.60
CA ALA A 27 -0.99 9.51 -4.08
C ALA A 27 0.46 9.97 -4.14
N THR A 28 1.13 9.96 -3.00
CA THR A 28 2.57 10.22 -2.87
C THR A 28 3.37 8.93 -2.79
N CYS A 29 2.82 7.90 -2.14
CA CYS A 29 3.38 6.55 -2.12
C CYS A 29 2.26 5.52 -2.17
N VAL A 30 2.58 4.34 -2.67
CA VAL A 30 1.71 3.17 -2.62
C VAL A 30 2.45 1.97 -2.04
N ALA A 31 1.82 1.30 -1.08
CA ALA A 31 2.27 0.02 -0.55
C ALA A 31 1.27 -1.07 -0.96
N ILE A 32 1.75 -2.17 -1.50
CA ILE A 32 0.94 -3.30 -1.94
C ILE A 32 1.39 -4.54 -1.19
N VAL A 33 0.46 -5.15 -0.46
CA VAL A 33 0.69 -6.33 0.38
C VAL A 33 -0.23 -7.45 -0.10
N PRO A 34 0.26 -8.34 -0.97
CA PRO A 34 -0.49 -9.48 -1.43
C PRO A 34 -0.72 -10.50 -0.30
N SER A 35 -1.91 -11.07 -0.27
CA SER A 35 -2.23 -12.22 0.59
C SER A 35 -1.87 -12.03 2.06
N MET A 36 -2.15 -10.87 2.63
CA MET A 36 -1.98 -10.64 4.06
C MET A 36 -2.84 -11.65 4.83
N ILE A 37 -2.21 -12.47 5.65
CA ILE A 37 -2.86 -13.52 6.43
C ILE A 37 -3.38 -12.92 7.74
N LYS A 38 -4.65 -13.19 8.03
CA LYS A 38 -5.26 -12.95 9.34
C LYS A 38 -5.64 -14.30 9.94
N GLY A 39 -5.11 -14.60 11.11
CA GLY A 39 -5.44 -15.80 11.87
C GLY A 39 -5.90 -15.42 13.27
N ALA A 40 -7.00 -16.02 13.75
CA ALA A 40 -7.47 -15.83 15.10
C ALA A 40 -7.88 -17.17 15.70
N PHE A 41 -7.30 -17.44 16.91
CA PHE A 41 -7.80 -18.42 17.88
C PHE A 41 -7.95 -17.69 19.17
N VAL A 42 -8.74 -17.04 19.73
CA VAL A 42 -8.83 -16.23 20.96
C VAL A 42 -7.97 -14.94 20.90
N PHE A 43 -6.71 -15.03 20.45
CA PHE A 43 -5.87 -13.87 20.12
C PHE A 43 -5.51 -13.97 18.65
N GLY A 44 -5.91 -12.97 17.87
CA GLY A 44 -5.64 -12.93 16.43
C GLY A 44 -4.36 -12.18 16.10
N GLY A 45 -3.62 -12.69 15.11
CA GLY A 45 -2.49 -12.02 14.49
C GLY A 45 -2.75 -11.76 13.01
N GLN A 46 -2.16 -10.71 12.49
CA GLN A 46 -2.08 -10.47 11.05
C GLN A 46 -0.64 -10.30 10.62
N TYR A 47 -0.30 -10.88 9.48
CA TYR A 47 1.03 -10.81 8.92
C TYR A 47 0.95 -10.73 7.41
N GLY A 48 1.77 -9.90 6.80
CA GLY A 48 1.89 -9.77 5.36
C GLY A 48 3.24 -9.21 4.95
N GLN A 49 3.65 -9.55 3.74
CA GLN A 49 4.82 -8.97 3.09
C GLN A 49 4.38 -8.25 1.83
N GLY A 50 4.99 -7.12 1.55
CA GLY A 50 4.62 -6.31 0.42
C GLY A 50 5.76 -5.46 -0.08
N VAL A 51 5.42 -4.54 -0.96
CA VAL A 51 6.36 -3.61 -1.58
C VAL A 51 5.81 -2.19 -1.49
N VAL A 52 6.71 -1.23 -1.36
CA VAL A 52 6.40 0.21 -1.38
C VAL A 52 7.16 0.87 -2.51
N THR A 53 6.50 1.78 -3.20
CA THR A 53 7.12 2.72 -4.13
C THR A 53 6.51 4.10 -3.91
N CYS A 54 7.29 5.15 -4.14
CA CYS A 54 6.87 6.54 -3.94
C CYS A 54 7.05 7.37 -5.20
N LYS A 55 6.21 8.40 -5.33
CA LYS A 55 6.29 9.37 -6.42
C LYS A 55 7.52 10.26 -6.23
N THR A 56 8.25 10.47 -7.31
CA THR A 56 9.45 11.30 -7.34
C THR A 56 9.31 12.37 -8.41
N GLY A 57 10.28 13.27 -8.53
CA GLY A 57 10.29 14.27 -9.61
C GLY A 57 10.39 13.68 -11.02
N HIS A 58 10.76 12.41 -11.14
CA HIS A 58 10.98 11.71 -12.43
C HIS A 58 10.07 10.51 -12.64
N GLY A 59 8.99 10.37 -11.85
CA GLY A 59 8.05 9.27 -11.91
C GLY A 59 7.96 8.52 -10.57
N TRP A 60 7.91 7.19 -10.61
CA TRP A 60 7.85 6.35 -9.42
C TRP A 60 9.21 5.74 -9.09
N SER A 61 9.54 5.67 -7.82
CA SER A 61 10.81 5.15 -7.33
C SER A 61 10.95 3.65 -7.60
N ALA A 62 12.18 3.17 -7.50
CA ALA A 62 12.41 1.73 -7.32
C ALA A 62 11.70 1.24 -6.05
N PRO A 63 11.15 0.00 -6.03
CA PRO A 63 10.40 -0.51 -4.89
C PRO A 63 11.30 -1.05 -3.78
N VAL A 64 10.83 -0.97 -2.55
CA VAL A 64 11.43 -1.64 -1.38
C VAL A 64 10.45 -2.63 -0.77
N PHE A 65 10.98 -3.66 -0.10
CA PHE A 65 10.16 -4.66 0.57
C PHE A 65 9.82 -4.23 1.99
N ILE A 66 8.57 -4.52 2.41
CA ILE A 66 8.08 -4.26 3.76
C ILE A 66 7.45 -5.50 4.36
N ARG A 67 7.37 -5.52 5.70
CA ARG A 67 6.60 -6.47 6.50
C ARG A 67 5.54 -5.73 7.29
N MET A 68 4.35 -6.28 7.32
CA MET A 68 3.27 -5.83 8.18
C MET A 68 2.97 -6.91 9.20
N ALA A 69 2.89 -6.54 10.48
CA ALA A 69 2.55 -7.46 11.56
C ALA A 69 1.74 -6.71 12.61
N GLY A 70 0.67 -7.34 13.12
CA GLY A 70 -0.17 -6.74 14.14
C GLY A 70 -1.05 -7.75 14.84
N GLY A 71 -1.56 -7.36 16.03
CA GLY A 71 -2.63 -8.08 16.70
C GLY A 71 -3.97 -7.70 16.08
N SER A 72 -4.84 -8.68 15.91
CA SER A 72 -6.24 -8.43 15.57
C SER A 72 -7.12 -8.95 16.69
N TRP A 73 -8.03 -8.09 17.19
CA TRP A 73 -9.08 -8.49 18.11
C TRP A 73 -10.32 -8.83 17.31
N GLY A 74 -10.81 -10.03 17.41
CA GLY A 74 -12.07 -10.41 16.78
C GLY A 74 -12.28 -11.92 16.72
N PHE A 75 -13.50 -12.34 16.96
CA PHE A 75 -13.96 -13.72 16.81
C PHE A 75 -14.10 -14.06 15.32
N GLN A 76 -12.98 -14.29 14.62
CA GLN A 76 -13.03 -14.90 13.29
C GLN A 76 -12.26 -16.22 13.33
N ILE A 77 -12.99 -17.31 13.39
CA ILE A 77 -12.43 -18.65 13.25
C ILE A 77 -12.11 -18.85 11.75
N GLY A 78 -10.82 -18.92 11.42
CA GLY A 78 -10.34 -19.22 10.08
C GLY A 78 -9.24 -18.27 9.60
N GLY A 79 -8.27 -18.82 8.88
CA GLY A 79 -7.26 -18.03 8.17
C GLY A 79 -7.88 -17.38 6.92
N GLN A 80 -7.86 -16.06 6.83
CA GLN A 80 -8.24 -15.33 5.62
C GLN A 80 -7.00 -14.68 5.02
N ALA A 81 -6.81 -14.87 3.72
CA ALA A 81 -5.85 -14.12 2.94
C ALA A 81 -6.56 -12.91 2.32
N THR A 82 -6.01 -11.74 2.54
CA THR A 82 -6.56 -10.47 2.05
C THR A 82 -5.48 -9.70 1.31
N ASP A 83 -5.76 -9.26 0.11
CA ASP A 83 -4.90 -8.33 -0.60
C ASP A 83 -5.13 -6.92 -0.06
N LEU A 84 -4.05 -6.20 0.18
CA LEU A 84 -4.09 -4.86 0.76
C LEU A 84 -3.30 -3.87 -0.10
N ILE A 85 -3.90 -2.71 -0.35
CA ILE A 85 -3.19 -1.52 -0.84
C ILE A 85 -3.31 -0.42 0.21
N LEU A 86 -2.18 0.21 0.54
CA LEU A 86 -2.10 1.45 1.30
C LEU A 86 -1.67 2.57 0.38
N VAL A 87 -2.41 3.65 0.38
CA VAL A 87 -2.08 4.86 -0.40
C VAL A 87 -1.78 5.99 0.56
N ALA A 88 -0.57 6.53 0.50
CA ALA A 88 -0.22 7.78 1.18
C ALA A 88 -0.74 8.94 0.35
N VAL A 89 -1.58 9.80 0.94
CA VAL A 89 -2.26 10.90 0.22
C VAL A 89 -1.71 12.28 0.58
N ASN A 90 -0.71 12.33 1.46
CA ASN A 90 -0.05 13.56 1.88
C ASN A 90 1.40 13.29 2.31
N ASP A 91 2.14 14.37 2.59
CA ASP A 91 3.55 14.28 2.99
C ASP A 91 3.75 13.53 4.32
N ARG A 92 2.80 13.59 5.24
CA ARG A 92 2.88 12.84 6.51
C ARG A 92 2.81 11.34 6.28
N GLY A 93 1.88 10.89 5.42
CA GLY A 93 1.78 9.49 5.01
C GLY A 93 3.04 9.02 4.28
N MET A 94 3.60 9.85 3.40
CA MET A 94 4.88 9.56 2.76
C MET A 94 6.00 9.44 3.81
N GLN A 95 6.13 10.40 4.73
CA GLN A 95 7.15 10.36 5.78
C GLN A 95 7.01 9.13 6.69
N ALA A 96 5.79 8.68 6.96
CA ALA A 96 5.58 7.44 7.70
C ALA A 96 6.15 6.22 6.97
N LEU A 97 5.91 6.10 5.66
CA LEU A 97 6.42 4.99 4.83
C LEU A 97 7.95 5.03 4.63
N LEU A 98 8.57 6.20 4.78
CA LEU A 98 10.03 6.33 4.72
C LEU A 98 10.73 5.85 6.01
N LYS A 99 10.02 5.77 7.14
CA LYS A 99 10.58 5.30 8.42
C LYS A 99 10.95 3.82 8.36
N ASN A 100 11.97 3.43 9.13
CA ASN A 100 12.36 2.02 9.27
C ASN A 100 11.25 1.15 9.84
N LYS A 101 10.44 1.73 10.75
CA LYS A 101 9.28 1.09 11.37
C LYS A 101 8.32 2.18 11.85
N PHE A 102 7.04 1.93 11.68
CA PHE A 102 5.97 2.75 12.25
C PHE A 102 4.76 1.88 12.62
N LYS A 103 3.91 2.40 13.51
CA LYS A 103 2.68 1.75 13.94
C LYS A 103 1.47 2.55 13.45
N ILE A 104 0.60 1.87 12.74
CA ILE A 104 -0.68 2.45 12.29
C ILE A 104 -1.59 2.65 13.51
N GLY A 105 -2.21 3.82 13.63
CA GLY A 105 -3.00 4.24 14.78
C GLY A 105 -2.19 4.86 15.92
N GLY A 106 -0.83 4.83 15.82
CA GLY A 106 0.06 5.48 16.78
C GLY A 106 0.96 6.52 16.10
N ASP A 107 1.80 6.06 15.17
CA ASP A 107 2.77 6.93 14.47
C ASP A 107 2.22 7.52 13.17
N ALA A 108 1.23 6.87 12.58
CA ALA A 108 0.52 7.33 11.39
C ALA A 108 -0.94 6.91 11.45
N SER A 109 -1.84 7.78 11.03
CA SER A 109 -3.26 7.49 10.92
C SER A 109 -3.56 6.76 9.61
N ALA A 110 -4.39 5.72 9.67
CA ALA A 110 -4.94 5.08 8.49
C ALA A 110 -6.45 5.01 8.58
N ALA A 111 -7.10 5.32 7.47
CA ALA A 111 -8.55 5.18 7.34
C ALA A 111 -8.90 4.22 6.20
N ALA A 112 -10.09 3.65 6.27
CA ALA A 112 -10.66 2.94 5.14
C ALA A 112 -10.83 3.90 3.97
N GLY A 113 -10.22 3.57 2.84
CA GLY A 113 -10.32 4.40 1.64
C GLY A 113 -11.75 4.38 1.07
N PRO A 114 -12.23 5.51 0.54
CA PRO A 114 -13.50 5.55 -0.17
C PRO A 114 -13.43 4.70 -1.43
N VAL A 115 -14.51 3.98 -1.75
CA VAL A 115 -14.59 3.13 -2.94
C VAL A 115 -15.72 3.59 -3.86
N GLY A 116 -15.51 3.47 -5.17
CA GLY A 116 -16.51 3.76 -6.19
C GLY A 116 -16.85 5.25 -6.31
N ARG A 117 -17.92 5.54 -7.05
CA ARG A 117 -18.35 6.92 -7.36
C ARG A 117 -18.79 7.73 -6.14
N ALA A 118 -19.30 7.08 -5.10
CA ALA A 118 -19.70 7.75 -3.86
C ALA A 118 -18.49 8.33 -3.10
N GLY A 119 -17.31 7.76 -3.27
CA GLY A 119 -16.08 8.25 -2.68
C GLY A 119 -15.54 9.56 -3.28
N GLN A 120 -16.03 9.95 -4.45
CA GLN A 120 -15.62 11.21 -5.10
C GLN A 120 -16.26 12.43 -4.44
N ALA A 121 -17.40 12.26 -3.77
CA ALA A 121 -18.18 13.36 -3.21
C ALA A 121 -17.84 13.72 -1.75
N SER A 122 -17.16 12.86 -1.00
CA SER A 122 -16.85 13.13 0.41
C SER A 122 -15.47 13.74 0.57
N THR A 123 -15.45 14.95 1.10
CA THR A 123 -14.21 15.74 1.31
C THR A 123 -13.60 15.48 2.70
N ASP A 124 -14.35 14.89 3.62
CA ASP A 124 -14.01 14.84 5.05
C ASP A 124 -12.83 13.90 5.39
N TRP A 125 -12.57 12.89 4.59
CA TRP A 125 -11.43 11.97 4.77
C TRP A 125 -10.07 12.63 4.42
N LYS A 126 -10.07 13.71 3.61
CA LYS A 126 -8.84 14.44 3.22
C LYS A 126 -8.16 15.11 4.41
N MET A 127 -8.90 15.39 5.46
CA MET A 127 -8.42 16.23 6.56
C MET A 127 -7.77 15.45 7.71
N SER A 128 -7.97 14.14 7.82
CA SER A 128 -7.56 13.38 9.00
C SER A 128 -6.71 12.14 8.75
N ALA A 129 -6.75 11.54 7.57
CA ALA A 129 -5.99 10.33 7.29
C ALA A 129 -4.69 10.61 6.53
N GLU A 130 -3.60 10.00 6.98
CA GLU A 130 -2.29 10.02 6.33
C GLU A 130 -2.16 8.89 5.31
N LEU A 131 -2.78 7.76 5.61
CA LEU A 131 -2.83 6.57 4.76
C LEU A 131 -4.29 6.16 4.51
N LEU A 132 -4.60 5.76 3.29
CA LEU A 132 -5.88 5.16 2.93
C LEU A 132 -5.67 3.67 2.64
N SER A 133 -6.49 2.82 3.27
CA SER A 133 -6.42 1.37 3.13
C SER A 133 -7.52 0.86 2.20
N TYR A 134 -7.12 0.02 1.27
CA TYR A 134 -8.01 -0.70 0.36
C TYR A 134 -7.70 -2.18 0.45
N SER A 135 -8.69 -2.99 0.76
CA SER A 135 -8.53 -4.44 0.85
C SER A 135 -9.47 -5.18 -0.07
N ARG A 136 -9.02 -6.31 -0.56
CA ARG A 136 -9.82 -7.22 -1.35
C ARG A 136 -9.77 -8.63 -0.74
N ASN A 137 -10.93 -9.17 -0.43
CA ASN A 137 -11.10 -10.54 0.01
C ASN A 137 -12.17 -11.22 -0.85
N LYS A 138 -11.84 -12.35 -1.50
CA LYS A 138 -12.75 -13.12 -2.36
C LYS A 138 -13.52 -12.26 -3.38
N GLY A 139 -12.86 -11.26 -3.98
CA GLY A 139 -13.46 -10.37 -4.98
C GLY A 139 -14.29 -9.20 -4.43
N LEU A 140 -14.48 -9.11 -3.11
CA LEU A 140 -15.16 -7.99 -2.46
C LEU A 140 -14.15 -6.99 -1.92
N PHE A 141 -14.41 -5.72 -2.17
CA PHE A 141 -13.62 -4.60 -1.63
C PHE A 141 -14.23 -4.12 -0.33
N ALA A 142 -13.39 -3.88 0.65
CA ALA A 142 -13.77 -3.22 1.90
C ALA A 142 -12.58 -2.40 2.41
N GLY A 143 -12.87 -1.23 2.99
CA GLY A 143 -11.92 -0.58 3.86
C GLY A 143 -11.75 -1.42 5.12
N ILE A 144 -10.51 -1.58 5.57
CA ILE A 144 -10.20 -2.31 6.81
C ILE A 144 -9.48 -1.40 7.79
N SER A 145 -9.80 -1.54 9.06
CA SER A 145 -8.98 -0.93 10.11
C SER A 145 -7.67 -1.71 10.24
N LEU A 146 -6.58 -0.98 10.26
CA LEU A 146 -5.23 -1.49 10.44
C LEU A 146 -4.61 -1.00 11.75
N ASP A 147 -5.40 -0.42 12.64
CA ASP A 147 -4.92 0.11 13.91
C ASP A 147 -4.18 -0.96 14.69
N GLY A 148 -3.04 -0.57 15.25
CA GLY A 148 -2.17 -1.49 15.97
C GLY A 148 -1.22 -2.31 15.08
N THR A 149 -1.34 -2.20 13.74
CA THR A 149 -0.43 -2.87 12.81
C THR A 149 0.90 -2.12 12.74
N SER A 150 1.99 -2.83 12.93
CA SER A 150 3.35 -2.34 12.66
C SER A 150 3.72 -2.59 11.21
N VAL A 151 4.22 -1.57 10.55
CA VAL A 151 4.85 -1.65 9.23
C VAL A 151 6.35 -1.47 9.43
N SER A 152 7.15 -2.36 8.91
CA SER A 152 8.62 -2.33 9.03
C SER A 152 9.29 -2.64 7.70
N GLN A 153 10.46 -2.07 7.51
CA GLN A 153 11.31 -2.36 6.36
C GLN A 153 11.76 -3.82 6.39
N ASN A 154 11.70 -4.49 5.24
CA ASN A 154 12.24 -5.82 5.05
C ASN A 154 13.60 -5.71 4.35
N GLY A 155 14.63 -5.45 5.15
CA GLY A 155 15.99 -5.25 4.65
C GLY A 155 16.57 -6.49 3.97
N ASP A 156 16.25 -7.68 4.47
CA ASP A 156 16.79 -8.95 3.96
C ASP A 156 16.26 -9.24 2.55
N ASP A 157 14.94 -9.13 2.33
CA ASP A 157 14.34 -9.34 1.01
C ASP A 157 14.77 -8.24 0.04
N THR A 158 14.88 -6.99 0.52
CA THR A 158 15.40 -5.88 -0.29
C THR A 158 16.85 -6.13 -0.70
N GLN A 159 17.70 -6.53 0.23
CA GLN A 159 19.10 -6.86 -0.07
C GLN A 159 19.21 -8.03 -1.05
N THR A 160 18.43 -9.08 -0.87
CA THR A 160 18.39 -10.23 -1.78
C THR A 160 17.99 -9.81 -3.19
N TYR A 161 16.99 -8.94 -3.29
CA TYR A 161 16.48 -8.48 -4.58
C TYR A 161 17.44 -7.54 -5.32
N TYR A 162 18.13 -6.66 -4.58
CA TYR A 162 19.09 -5.70 -5.16
C TYR A 162 20.52 -6.24 -5.27
N GLY A 163 20.80 -7.37 -4.65
CA GLY A 163 22.16 -7.92 -4.56
C GLY A 163 23.05 -7.18 -3.55
N THR A 164 22.61 -6.03 -3.04
CA THR A 164 23.34 -5.19 -2.08
C THR A 164 22.37 -4.57 -1.08
N ARG A 165 22.88 -4.22 0.11
CA ARG A 165 22.11 -3.52 1.12
C ARG A 165 21.72 -2.12 0.62
N GLN A 166 20.45 -1.79 0.69
CA GLN A 166 19.90 -0.52 0.27
C GLN A 166 19.47 0.34 1.46
N ASN A 167 19.67 1.64 1.34
CA ASN A 167 19.00 2.60 2.21
C ASN A 167 17.60 2.86 1.66
N PHE A 168 16.57 2.53 2.41
CA PHE A 168 15.16 2.61 1.98
C PHE A 168 14.76 4.03 1.59
N GLU A 169 15.15 5.01 2.36
CA GLU A 169 14.85 6.41 2.08
C GLU A 169 15.45 6.86 0.74
N ASN A 170 16.70 6.47 0.47
CA ASN A 170 17.34 6.78 -0.80
C ASN A 170 16.63 6.10 -1.98
N VAL A 171 16.23 4.84 -1.82
CA VAL A 171 15.48 4.12 -2.86
C VAL A 171 14.15 4.82 -3.13
N LEU A 172 13.37 5.10 -2.08
CA LEU A 172 12.04 5.69 -2.19
C LEU A 172 12.06 7.17 -2.65
N LYS A 173 13.16 7.88 -2.42
CA LYS A 173 13.38 9.23 -2.97
C LYS A 173 13.82 9.23 -4.44
N GLY A 174 14.00 8.05 -5.05
CA GLY A 174 14.37 7.92 -6.47
C GLY A 174 15.88 8.04 -6.75
N ASN A 175 16.73 7.94 -5.72
CA ASN A 175 18.19 8.02 -5.87
C ASN A 175 18.83 6.67 -6.28
N VAL A 176 18.01 5.63 -6.48
CA VAL A 176 18.46 4.30 -6.90
C VAL A 176 17.71 3.90 -8.16
N ALA A 177 18.44 3.41 -9.15
CA ALA A 177 17.85 2.95 -10.40
C ALA A 177 16.88 1.78 -10.18
N VAL A 178 15.79 1.76 -10.95
CA VAL A 178 14.82 0.67 -10.91
C VAL A 178 15.46 -0.61 -11.46
N PRO A 179 15.56 -1.69 -10.68
CA PRO A 179 16.11 -2.95 -11.16
C PRO A 179 15.27 -3.50 -12.33
N PRO A 180 15.88 -4.19 -13.31
CA PRO A 180 15.16 -4.70 -14.48
C PRO A 180 13.91 -5.53 -14.12
N GLY A 181 13.98 -6.36 -13.08
CA GLY A 181 12.85 -7.17 -12.61
C GLY A 181 11.72 -6.35 -11.97
N ALA A 182 11.97 -5.10 -11.56
CA ALA A 182 10.95 -4.21 -10.99
C ALA A 182 10.33 -3.26 -12.03
N VAL A 183 10.93 -3.12 -13.21
CA VAL A 183 10.43 -2.20 -14.26
C VAL A 183 8.96 -2.44 -14.62
N PRO A 184 8.48 -3.69 -14.82
CA PRO A 184 7.07 -3.92 -15.09
C PRO A 184 6.15 -3.44 -13.97
N PHE A 185 6.52 -3.68 -12.70
CA PHE A 185 5.75 -3.22 -11.55
C PHE A 185 5.67 -1.70 -11.47
N VAL A 186 6.81 -1.00 -11.57
CA VAL A 186 6.87 0.47 -11.51
C VAL A 186 6.09 1.10 -12.66
N ARG A 187 6.14 0.50 -13.87
CA ARG A 187 5.36 0.95 -15.02
C ARG A 187 3.86 0.80 -14.80
N ASP A 188 3.40 -0.33 -14.22
CA ASP A 188 1.98 -0.54 -13.96
C ASP A 188 1.48 0.41 -12.87
N VAL A 189 2.28 0.68 -11.82
CA VAL A 189 1.98 1.72 -10.84
C VAL A 189 1.88 3.08 -11.51
N ALA A 190 2.87 3.45 -12.33
CA ALA A 190 2.86 4.72 -13.06
C ALA A 190 1.62 4.83 -13.96
N HIS A 191 1.27 3.77 -14.67
CA HIS A 191 0.08 3.73 -15.52
C HIS A 191 -1.19 4.04 -14.72
N HIS A 192 -1.46 3.30 -13.66
CA HIS A 192 -2.69 3.44 -12.87
C HIS A 192 -2.78 4.76 -12.09
N PHE A 193 -1.63 5.26 -11.57
CA PHE A 193 -1.60 6.46 -10.74
C PHE A 193 -1.28 7.75 -11.51
N THR A 194 -0.98 7.69 -12.81
CA THR A 194 -0.67 8.87 -13.65
C THR A 194 -1.74 9.10 -14.71
N MET A 195 -2.38 8.05 -15.25
CA MET A 195 -3.47 8.16 -16.22
C MET A 195 -4.70 8.90 -15.65
N ALA A 196 -4.79 9.03 -14.34
CA ALA A 196 -5.77 9.86 -13.67
C ALA A 196 -5.76 11.33 -14.15
N LYS A 197 -4.61 11.84 -14.62
CA LYS A 197 -4.49 13.22 -15.14
C LYS A 197 -4.89 13.41 -16.61
N ALA A 198 -5.05 12.36 -17.37
CA ALA A 198 -5.27 12.43 -18.82
C ALA A 198 -6.74 12.25 -19.24
N GLY A 199 -7.66 12.16 -18.29
CA GLY A 199 -9.10 11.93 -18.50
C GLY A 199 -10.00 13.15 -18.33
N GLU A 200 -9.45 14.40 -18.36
CA GLU A 200 -10.20 15.65 -18.48
C GLU A 200 -10.25 16.13 -19.93
#